data_09a37a387d0fc2b8303a06333fd33b42
#
_entry.id   09a37a387d0fc2b8303a06333fd33b42
#
_cell.length_a   1.000
_cell.length_b   1.000
_cell.length_c   1.000
_cell.angle_alpha   90.00
_cell.angle_beta   90.00
_cell.angle_gamma   90.00
#
_symmetry.space_group_name_H-M   'P 1'
#
loop_
_entity.id
_entity.type
_entity.pdbx_description
1 polymer ?
#
loop_
_entity_poly.entity_id
_entity_poly.type
_entity_poly.pdbx_seq_one_letter_code
_entity_poly.pdbx_strand_id
1 'polypeptide(L)'
;LKASLTSIIKQFDYTHTVRNYNKIEVNEFLDPKSRDVLSIAFVNNYLVCSYSKQLIDRVIDASLNPSAQTGLDPRFTEVNQLTSADGMCRLFINYSTFHQYLGVYMDDVADVKALFSSMFYTGLDVKLEDDLLLADGYSIVNDSMSSYLQALSISGKSSTDAEKVFSEKASFFVSLGFNDFNTFYSNLEKTL
;
A
#
# COMPACT_ATOMS: atom_id res chain seq x y z
N LEU A 1 -15.32 9.89 -18.63
CA LEU A 1 -14.34 8.92 -18.13
C LEU A 1 -14.35 7.60 -18.93
N LYS A 2 -15.53 6.90 -19.10
CA LYS A 2 -15.62 5.68 -19.93
C LYS A 2 -15.10 5.91 -21.35
N ALA A 3 -15.50 7.00 -22.02
CA ALA A 3 -15.06 7.33 -23.36
C ALA A 3 -13.54 7.63 -23.43
N SER A 4 -13.00 8.34 -22.42
CA SER A 4 -11.57 8.64 -22.34
C SER A 4 -10.72 7.39 -22.11
N LEU A 5 -11.18 6.47 -21.26
CA LEU A 5 -10.54 5.16 -21.04
C LEU A 5 -10.52 4.34 -22.33
N THR A 6 -11.63 4.27 -23.04
CA THR A 6 -11.70 3.56 -24.33
C THR A 6 -10.77 4.15 -25.37
N SER A 7 -10.57 5.48 -25.38
CA SER A 7 -9.64 6.14 -26.29
C SER A 7 -8.18 5.84 -25.96
N ILE A 8 -7.81 5.87 -24.68
CA ILE A 8 -6.45 5.52 -24.22
C ILE A 8 -6.11 4.07 -24.58
N ILE A 9 -7.04 3.15 -24.31
CA ILE A 9 -6.82 1.71 -24.52
C ILE A 9 -6.71 1.36 -26.00
N LYS A 10 -7.45 2.06 -26.89
CA LYS A 10 -7.33 1.86 -28.33
C LYS A 10 -5.94 2.21 -28.90
N GLN A 11 -5.15 3.02 -28.20
CA GLN A 11 -3.78 3.35 -28.62
C GLN A 11 -2.78 2.19 -28.39
N PHE A 12 -3.14 1.17 -27.63
CA PHE A 12 -2.23 0.11 -27.17
C PHE A 12 -2.49 -1.27 -27.78
N ASP A 13 -3.25 -1.43 -28.83
CA ASP A 13 -3.58 -2.71 -29.52
C ASP A 13 -4.13 -3.81 -28.58
N TYR A 14 -4.74 -3.45 -27.45
CA TYR A 14 -5.35 -4.42 -26.54
C TYR A 14 -6.62 -5.06 -27.14
N THR A 15 -6.78 -6.35 -26.92
CA THR A 15 -8.06 -7.02 -27.22
C THR A 15 -9.05 -6.73 -26.09
N HIS A 16 -10.17 -6.09 -26.42
CA HIS A 16 -11.21 -5.73 -25.46
C HIS A 16 -12.32 -6.77 -25.43
N THR A 17 -12.62 -7.29 -24.26
CA THR A 17 -13.80 -8.14 -23.99
C THR A 17 -14.59 -7.58 -22.81
N VAL A 18 -15.88 -7.91 -22.76
CA VAL A 18 -16.76 -7.49 -21.68
C VAL A 18 -17.41 -8.73 -21.06
N ARG A 19 -17.31 -8.85 -19.75
CA ARG A 19 -18.05 -9.84 -18.98
C ARG A 19 -18.97 -9.18 -17.96
N ASN A 20 -20.00 -9.89 -17.54
CA ASN A 20 -20.87 -9.47 -16.45
C ASN A 20 -20.61 -10.34 -15.22
N TYR A 21 -20.39 -9.70 -14.08
CA TYR A 21 -20.28 -10.37 -12.78
C TYR A 21 -21.22 -9.68 -11.78
N ASN A 22 -22.16 -10.43 -11.23
CA ASN A 22 -23.20 -9.92 -10.31
C ASN A 22 -23.91 -8.65 -10.83
N LYS A 23 -24.23 -8.61 -12.12
CA LYS A 23 -24.88 -7.48 -12.85
C LYS A 23 -23.97 -6.25 -13.01
N ILE A 24 -22.70 -6.34 -12.67
CA ILE A 24 -21.71 -5.30 -12.92
C ILE A 24 -20.90 -5.66 -14.16
N GLU A 25 -20.79 -4.70 -15.07
CA GLU A 25 -20.00 -4.83 -16.28
C GLU A 25 -18.51 -4.70 -15.94
N VAL A 26 -17.72 -5.71 -16.31
CA VAL A 26 -16.26 -5.72 -16.19
C VAL A 26 -15.67 -5.70 -17.59
N ASN A 27 -14.89 -4.67 -17.87
CA ASN A 27 -14.17 -4.52 -19.12
C ASN A 27 -12.78 -5.14 -18.97
N GLU A 28 -12.44 -6.11 -19.81
CA GLU A 28 -11.15 -6.82 -19.77
C GLU A 28 -10.36 -6.48 -21.03
N PHE A 29 -9.10 -6.10 -20.82
CA PHE A 29 -8.15 -5.66 -21.84
C PHE A 29 -6.95 -6.58 -21.82
N LEU A 30 -6.85 -7.45 -22.81
CA LEU A 30 -5.75 -8.39 -22.98
C LEU A 30 -4.60 -7.71 -23.73
N ASP A 31 -3.42 -7.66 -23.14
CA ASP A 31 -2.19 -7.33 -23.82
C ASP A 31 -1.73 -8.53 -24.69
N PRO A 32 -1.67 -8.39 -26.01
CA PRO A 32 -1.25 -9.49 -26.88
C PRO A 32 0.21 -9.89 -26.71
N LYS A 33 1.05 -9.05 -26.10
CA LYS A 33 2.50 -9.27 -25.92
C LYS A 33 2.78 -10.00 -24.60
N SER A 34 2.34 -9.42 -23.47
CA SER A 34 2.57 -10.02 -22.14
C SER A 34 1.54 -11.10 -21.80
N ARG A 35 0.39 -11.11 -22.45
CA ARG A 35 -0.81 -11.90 -22.14
C ARG A 35 -1.47 -11.53 -20.81
N ASP A 36 -1.11 -10.40 -20.24
CA ASP A 36 -1.77 -9.89 -19.05
C ASP A 36 -3.16 -9.34 -19.39
N VAL A 37 -4.09 -9.50 -18.48
CA VAL A 37 -5.46 -9.00 -18.64
C VAL A 37 -5.70 -7.92 -17.60
N LEU A 38 -5.80 -6.67 -18.03
CA LEU A 38 -6.26 -5.59 -17.18
C LEU A 38 -7.78 -5.59 -17.14
N SER A 39 -8.34 -5.84 -15.96
CA SER A 39 -9.78 -5.80 -15.70
C SER A 39 -10.16 -4.46 -15.08
N ILE A 40 -11.20 -3.83 -15.61
CA ILE A 40 -11.71 -2.52 -15.16
C ILE A 40 -13.22 -2.63 -14.93
N ALA A 41 -13.68 -2.19 -13.76
CA ALA A 41 -15.10 -2.11 -13.43
C ALA A 41 -15.44 -0.78 -12.76
N PHE A 42 -16.69 -0.34 -12.96
CA PHE A 42 -17.29 0.74 -12.17
C PHE A 42 -18.17 0.13 -11.10
N VAL A 43 -17.75 0.26 -9.86
CA VAL A 43 -18.46 -0.27 -8.69
C VAL A 43 -18.90 0.91 -7.84
N ASN A 44 -20.21 1.12 -7.73
CA ASN A 44 -20.79 2.34 -7.18
C ASN A 44 -20.22 3.58 -7.94
N ASN A 45 -19.57 4.50 -7.28
CA ASN A 45 -18.92 5.67 -7.90
C ASN A 45 -17.40 5.53 -8.06
N TYR A 46 -16.87 4.31 -7.88
CA TYR A 46 -15.44 4.04 -7.94
C TYR A 46 -15.05 3.34 -9.22
N LEU A 47 -13.96 3.78 -9.83
CA LEU A 47 -13.26 3.03 -10.86
C LEU A 47 -12.31 2.06 -10.18
N VAL A 48 -12.49 0.77 -10.44
CA VAL A 48 -11.63 -0.30 -9.91
C VAL A 48 -10.90 -0.94 -11.07
N CYS A 49 -9.59 -1.11 -10.95
CA CYS A 49 -8.77 -1.80 -11.94
C CYS A 49 -7.78 -2.75 -11.28
N SER A 50 -7.56 -3.89 -11.92
CA SER A 50 -6.59 -4.90 -11.47
C SER A 50 -6.22 -5.83 -12.62
N TYR A 51 -4.98 -6.35 -12.58
CA TYR A 51 -4.57 -7.49 -13.40
C TYR A 51 -5.06 -8.83 -12.85
N SER A 52 -5.59 -8.86 -11.63
CA SER A 52 -6.22 -10.05 -11.06
C SER A 52 -7.74 -9.97 -11.19
N LYS A 53 -8.29 -10.85 -12.03
CA LYS A 53 -9.74 -11.03 -12.17
C LYS A 53 -10.44 -11.32 -10.83
N GLN A 54 -9.80 -12.15 -9.99
CA GLN A 54 -10.33 -12.51 -8.68
C GLN A 54 -10.45 -11.31 -7.74
N LEU A 55 -9.52 -10.35 -7.82
CA LEU A 55 -9.61 -9.14 -6.99
C LEU A 55 -10.77 -8.25 -7.42
N ILE A 56 -11.02 -8.11 -8.73
CA ILE A 56 -12.21 -7.38 -9.23
C ILE A 56 -13.49 -8.05 -8.73
N ASP A 57 -13.59 -9.38 -8.85
CA ASP A 57 -14.76 -10.13 -8.41
C ASP A 57 -15.00 -9.95 -6.90
N ARG A 58 -13.94 -10.01 -6.08
CA ARG A 58 -14.02 -9.77 -4.62
C ARG A 58 -14.44 -8.34 -4.28
N VAL A 59 -13.99 -7.33 -5.00
CA VAL A 59 -14.43 -5.94 -4.79
C VAL A 59 -15.91 -5.80 -5.10
N ILE A 60 -16.38 -6.43 -6.18
CA ILE A 60 -17.82 -6.45 -6.52
C ILE A 60 -18.61 -7.14 -5.42
N ASP A 61 -18.18 -8.32 -4.97
CA ASP A 61 -18.84 -9.06 -3.89
C ASP A 61 -18.88 -8.25 -2.58
N ALA A 62 -17.77 -7.60 -2.21
CA ALA A 62 -17.68 -6.73 -1.03
C ALA A 62 -18.61 -5.51 -1.14
N SER A 63 -18.81 -4.97 -2.34
CA SER A 63 -19.75 -3.87 -2.57
C SER A 63 -21.20 -4.27 -2.36
N LEU A 64 -21.53 -5.54 -2.61
CA LEU A 64 -22.86 -6.11 -2.43
C LEU A 64 -23.07 -6.67 -1.01
N ASN A 65 -21.99 -7.06 -0.34
CA ASN A 65 -22.01 -7.59 1.01
C ASN A 65 -21.09 -6.75 1.94
N PRO A 66 -21.66 -5.78 2.66
CA PRO A 66 -20.89 -4.92 3.55
C PRO A 66 -20.04 -5.66 4.60
N SER A 67 -20.44 -6.87 5.01
CA SER A 67 -19.68 -7.66 6.00
C SER A 67 -18.34 -8.19 5.49
N ALA A 68 -18.10 -8.14 4.18
CA ALA A 68 -16.85 -8.58 3.55
C ALA A 68 -15.87 -7.41 3.27
N GLN A 69 -16.15 -6.20 3.74
CA GLN A 69 -15.32 -5.03 3.49
C GLN A 69 -14.12 -4.96 4.45
N THR A 70 -12.96 -4.59 3.90
CA THR A 70 -11.72 -4.38 4.68
C THR A 70 -11.88 -3.30 5.77
N GLY A 71 -12.75 -2.33 5.54
CA GLY A 71 -13.06 -1.26 6.51
C GLY A 71 -13.64 -1.75 7.84
N LEU A 72 -13.93 -3.05 7.98
CA LEU A 72 -14.34 -3.68 9.24
C LEU A 72 -13.14 -4.11 10.12
N ASP A 73 -11.92 -4.16 9.58
CA ASP A 73 -10.73 -4.37 10.40
C ASP A 73 -10.42 -3.08 11.19
N PRO A 74 -10.47 -3.12 12.54
CA PRO A 74 -10.22 -1.94 13.37
C PRO A 74 -8.86 -1.28 13.09
N ARG A 75 -7.84 -2.07 12.77
CA ARG A 75 -6.49 -1.59 12.47
C ARG A 75 -6.46 -0.85 11.12
N PHE A 76 -7.17 -1.37 10.12
CA PHE A 76 -7.33 -0.64 8.85
C PHE A 76 -8.10 0.66 9.07
N THR A 77 -9.16 0.63 9.86
CA THR A 77 -9.97 1.81 10.18
C THR A 77 -9.11 2.87 10.87
N GLU A 78 -8.28 2.48 11.82
CA GLU A 78 -7.36 3.38 12.53
C GLU A 78 -6.37 4.04 11.56
N VAL A 79 -5.65 3.26 10.75
CA VAL A 79 -4.68 3.82 9.82
C VAL A 79 -5.34 4.71 8.76
N ASN A 80 -6.54 4.36 8.31
CA ASN A 80 -7.30 5.17 7.35
C ASN A 80 -7.75 6.51 7.94
N GLN A 81 -8.06 6.57 9.22
CA GLN A 81 -8.41 7.82 9.92
C GLN A 81 -7.20 8.71 10.17
N LEU A 82 -6.04 8.12 10.47
CA LEU A 82 -4.79 8.85 10.73
C LEU A 82 -4.14 9.37 9.45
N THR A 83 -4.31 8.67 8.32
CA THR A 83 -3.72 9.07 7.04
C THR A 83 -4.50 10.24 6.45
N SER A 84 -3.80 11.34 6.16
CA SER A 84 -4.37 12.49 5.46
C SER A 84 -4.97 12.08 4.10
N ALA A 85 -5.80 12.93 3.54
CA ALA A 85 -6.41 12.78 2.23
C ALA A 85 -6.22 14.03 1.37
N ASP A 86 -5.18 14.82 1.65
CA ASP A 86 -4.90 16.09 0.99
C ASP A 86 -4.04 15.92 -0.27
N GLY A 87 -3.43 14.74 -0.43
CA GLY A 87 -2.55 14.41 -1.54
C GLY A 87 -3.27 13.99 -2.82
N MET A 88 -2.48 13.68 -3.83
CA MET A 88 -2.98 13.18 -5.11
C MET A 88 -3.55 11.76 -5.03
N CYS A 89 -3.05 10.93 -4.11
CA CYS A 89 -3.57 9.61 -3.85
C CYS A 89 -3.18 9.14 -2.45
N ARG A 90 -3.91 8.13 -1.95
CA ARG A 90 -3.55 7.38 -0.74
C ARG A 90 -3.15 5.97 -1.10
N LEU A 91 -2.05 5.51 -0.52
CA LEU A 91 -1.56 4.14 -0.65
C LEU A 91 -1.77 3.40 0.68
N PHE A 92 -2.44 2.26 0.64
CA PHE A 92 -2.58 1.38 1.79
C PHE A 92 -1.90 0.05 1.54
N ILE A 93 -1.08 -0.39 2.50
CA ILE A 93 -0.35 -1.66 2.45
C ILE A 93 -0.85 -2.56 3.57
N ASN A 94 -1.34 -3.74 3.20
CA ASN A 94 -1.67 -4.81 4.15
C ASN A 94 -0.50 -5.80 4.19
N TYR A 95 0.28 -5.78 5.25
CA TYR A 95 1.49 -6.59 5.38
C TYR A 95 1.21 -8.09 5.56
N SER A 96 0.01 -8.46 6.01
CA SER A 96 -0.35 -9.87 6.13
C SER A 96 -0.37 -10.62 4.79
N THR A 97 -0.57 -9.90 3.69
CA THR A 97 -0.64 -10.46 2.33
C THR A 97 0.43 -9.90 1.40
N PHE A 98 1.11 -8.82 1.76
CA PHE A 98 2.05 -8.11 0.88
C PHE A 98 3.26 -8.97 0.49
N HIS A 99 3.71 -9.88 1.37
CA HIS A 99 4.76 -10.84 1.05
C HIS A 99 4.40 -11.76 -0.14
N GLN A 100 3.10 -12.06 -0.34
CA GLN A 100 2.65 -12.86 -1.49
C GLN A 100 2.80 -12.07 -2.80
N TYR A 101 2.55 -10.76 -2.76
CA TYR A 101 2.77 -9.88 -3.90
C TYR A 101 4.26 -9.81 -4.27
N LEU A 102 5.14 -9.64 -3.28
CA LEU A 102 6.58 -9.57 -3.52
C LEU A 102 7.17 -10.89 -4.02
N GLY A 103 6.62 -12.03 -3.62
CA GLY A 103 7.03 -13.36 -4.10
C GLY A 103 6.86 -13.57 -5.61
N VAL A 104 6.13 -12.68 -6.30
CA VAL A 104 6.05 -12.66 -7.77
C VAL A 104 7.32 -12.07 -8.40
N TYR A 105 8.05 -11.21 -7.66
CA TYR A 105 9.19 -10.45 -8.15
C TYR A 105 10.52 -10.86 -7.50
N MET A 106 10.48 -11.60 -6.41
CA MET A 106 11.64 -11.97 -5.60
C MET A 106 11.64 -13.49 -5.34
N ASP A 107 12.76 -14.12 -5.58
CA ASP A 107 12.93 -15.58 -5.35
C ASP A 107 12.98 -15.93 -3.85
N ASP A 108 13.53 -15.05 -3.02
CA ASP A 108 13.58 -15.21 -1.56
C ASP A 108 12.88 -14.03 -0.87
N VAL A 109 11.83 -14.36 -0.14
CA VAL A 109 11.02 -13.41 0.65
C VAL A 109 11.11 -13.65 2.16
N ALA A 110 12.00 -14.54 2.62
CA ALA A 110 12.05 -14.93 4.03
C ALA A 110 12.36 -13.76 4.95
N ASP A 111 13.41 -12.99 4.66
CA ASP A 111 13.82 -11.82 5.45
C ASP A 111 12.76 -10.71 5.38
N VAL A 112 12.23 -10.48 4.18
CA VAL A 112 11.17 -9.49 3.96
C VAL A 112 9.88 -9.88 4.70
N LYS A 113 9.55 -11.16 4.75
CA LYS A 113 8.41 -11.68 5.50
C LYS A 113 8.57 -11.44 7.00
N ALA A 114 9.77 -11.63 7.56
CA ALA A 114 10.05 -11.36 8.96
C ALA A 114 9.82 -9.88 9.30
N LEU A 115 10.34 -8.96 8.47
CA LEU A 115 10.11 -7.52 8.61
C LEU A 115 8.62 -7.18 8.54
N PHE A 116 7.90 -7.72 7.56
CA PHE A 116 6.47 -7.42 7.37
C PHE A 116 5.58 -8.01 8.47
N SER A 117 5.99 -9.11 9.09
CA SER A 117 5.28 -9.66 10.25
C SER A 117 5.25 -8.70 11.44
N SER A 118 6.18 -7.74 11.50
CA SER A 118 6.24 -6.70 12.54
C SER A 118 5.26 -5.55 12.33
N MET A 119 4.52 -5.53 11.22
CA MET A 119 3.54 -4.50 10.88
C MET A 119 2.21 -5.12 10.46
N PHE A 120 1.10 -4.39 10.71
CA PHE A 120 -0.22 -4.77 10.22
C PHE A 120 -0.61 -3.99 8.97
N TYR A 121 -0.65 -2.68 9.06
CA TYR A 121 -1.03 -1.78 7.97
C TYR A 121 -0.14 -0.54 7.94
N THR A 122 0.08 -0.03 6.74
CA THR A 122 0.59 1.33 6.50
C THR A 122 -0.39 2.07 5.61
N GLY A 123 -0.67 3.33 5.92
CA GLY A 123 -1.37 4.28 5.06
C GLY A 123 -0.48 5.47 4.78
N LEU A 124 -0.34 5.82 3.53
CA LEU A 124 0.46 6.95 3.05
C LEU A 124 -0.42 7.91 2.24
N ASP A 125 -0.30 9.19 2.52
CA ASP A 125 -0.80 10.27 1.67
C ASP A 125 0.33 10.73 0.75
N VAL A 126 0.13 10.63 -0.55
CA VAL A 126 1.16 10.89 -1.55
C VAL A 126 0.89 12.23 -2.22
N LYS A 127 1.87 13.11 -2.19
CA LYS A 127 1.83 14.47 -2.75
C LYS A 127 2.92 14.67 -3.77
N LEU A 128 2.65 15.49 -4.75
CA LEU A 128 3.65 16.00 -5.68
C LEU A 128 3.76 17.51 -5.46
N GLU A 129 4.88 17.96 -4.92
CA GLU A 129 5.16 19.35 -4.61
C GLU A 129 6.54 19.72 -5.19
N ASP A 130 6.61 20.77 -6.00
CA ASP A 130 7.87 21.29 -6.58
C ASP A 130 8.79 20.20 -7.18
N ASP A 131 8.20 19.29 -7.97
CA ASP A 131 8.87 18.12 -8.57
C ASP A 131 9.35 17.06 -7.57
N LEU A 132 8.98 17.17 -6.30
CA LEU A 132 9.24 16.18 -5.25
C LEU A 132 8.02 15.28 -5.03
N LEU A 133 8.26 13.98 -4.99
CA LEU A 133 7.26 13.01 -4.53
C LEU A 133 7.41 12.82 -3.03
N LEU A 134 6.43 13.32 -2.29
CA LEU A 134 6.36 13.22 -0.83
C LEU A 134 5.32 12.16 -0.45
N ALA A 135 5.63 11.35 0.55
CA ALA A 135 4.72 10.35 1.09
C ALA A 135 4.77 10.40 2.62
N ASP A 136 3.68 10.87 3.21
CA ASP A 136 3.53 10.98 4.66
C ASP A 136 2.44 10.05 5.15
N GLY A 137 2.63 9.43 6.31
CA GLY A 137 1.59 8.56 6.83
C GLY A 137 1.93 7.84 8.12
N TYR A 138 1.18 6.77 8.36
CA TYR A 138 1.21 6.01 9.60
C TYR A 138 1.30 4.53 9.34
N SER A 139 2.02 3.84 10.22
CA SER A 139 2.10 2.38 10.25
C SER A 139 1.60 1.86 11.59
N ILE A 140 0.74 0.84 11.56
CA ILE A 140 0.34 0.09 12.74
C ILE A 140 1.32 -1.05 12.92
N VAL A 141 2.12 -0.95 13.98
CA VAL A 141 3.11 -1.97 14.36
C VAL A 141 2.43 -3.14 15.06
N ASN A 142 2.95 -4.34 14.85
CA ASN A 142 2.49 -5.53 15.55
C ASN A 142 3.10 -5.56 16.97
N ASP A 143 2.33 -5.18 17.96
CA ASP A 143 2.70 -5.12 19.36
C ASP A 143 2.83 -6.51 20.04
N SER A 144 2.28 -7.54 19.41
CA SER A 144 2.42 -8.92 19.87
C SER A 144 3.73 -9.58 19.45
N MET A 145 4.56 -8.88 18.67
CA MET A 145 5.82 -9.38 18.14
C MET A 145 6.98 -8.47 18.55
N SER A 146 7.91 -9.02 19.31
CA SER A 146 9.17 -8.32 19.61
C SER A 146 9.90 -7.96 18.33
N SER A 147 10.15 -6.67 18.12
CA SER A 147 10.79 -6.18 16.90
C SER A 147 11.45 -4.82 17.12
N TYR A 148 12.41 -4.50 16.26
CA TYR A 148 13.03 -3.19 16.21
C TYR A 148 12.00 -2.06 16.02
N LEU A 149 10.99 -2.29 15.18
CA LEU A 149 9.92 -1.31 14.92
C LEU A 149 9.06 -1.09 16.17
N GLN A 150 8.83 -2.13 16.98
CA GLN A 150 8.13 -1.97 18.26
C GLN A 150 8.96 -1.11 19.22
N ALA A 151 10.25 -1.38 19.38
CA ALA A 151 11.12 -0.57 20.22
C ALA A 151 11.13 0.90 19.77
N LEU A 152 11.18 1.13 18.46
CA LEU A 152 11.15 2.48 17.89
C LEU A 152 9.80 3.17 18.15
N SER A 153 8.66 2.48 17.97
CA SER A 153 7.32 3.05 18.12
C SER A 153 7.05 3.57 19.54
N ILE A 154 7.62 2.92 20.57
CA ILE A 154 7.46 3.29 21.98
C ILE A 154 8.53 4.27 22.50
N SER A 155 9.51 4.63 21.67
CA SER A 155 10.62 5.50 22.07
C SER A 155 10.36 7.00 21.87
N GLY A 156 9.14 7.35 21.50
CA GLY A 156 8.71 8.74 21.29
C GLY A 156 9.13 9.28 19.91
N LYS A 157 8.65 10.49 19.62
CA LYS A 157 8.91 11.19 18.36
C LYS A 157 9.97 12.28 18.58
N SER A 158 10.89 12.41 17.64
CA SER A 158 11.82 13.54 17.58
C SER A 158 12.01 13.96 16.12
N SER A 159 12.21 15.25 15.90
CA SER A 159 12.72 15.73 14.62
C SER A 159 14.19 15.36 14.49
N THR A 160 14.65 15.18 13.28
CA THR A 160 16.05 14.92 12.97
C THR A 160 16.53 15.95 11.95
N ASP A 161 17.74 16.45 12.17
CA ASP A 161 18.45 17.33 11.25
C ASP A 161 19.47 16.52 10.40
N ALA A 162 19.16 15.28 10.14
CA ALA A 162 20.07 14.35 9.47
C ALA A 162 20.48 14.82 8.07
N GLU A 163 19.61 15.57 7.40
CA GLU A 163 19.91 16.19 6.10
C GLU A 163 21.15 17.11 6.13
N LYS A 164 21.49 17.66 7.28
CA LYS A 164 22.68 18.54 7.45
C LYS A 164 24.02 17.78 7.42
N VAL A 165 23.99 16.47 7.59
CA VAL A 165 25.19 15.63 7.64
C VAL A 165 25.31 14.65 6.47
N PHE A 166 24.27 14.50 5.67
CA PHE A 166 24.32 13.63 4.50
C PHE A 166 25.01 14.29 3.31
N SER A 167 25.76 13.47 2.57
CA SER A 167 26.39 13.90 1.32
C SER A 167 25.33 14.05 0.22
N GLU A 168 25.46 15.08 -0.62
CA GLU A 168 24.68 15.25 -1.84
C GLU A 168 24.80 14.06 -2.84
N LYS A 169 25.81 13.21 -2.66
CA LYS A 169 26.04 11.99 -3.46
C LYS A 169 25.33 10.76 -2.90
N ALA A 170 24.63 10.88 -1.75
CA ALA A 170 23.90 9.76 -1.19
C ALA A 170 22.69 9.43 -2.06
N SER A 171 22.62 8.18 -2.56
CA SER A 171 21.49 7.70 -3.36
C SER A 171 20.26 7.36 -2.49
N PHE A 172 20.49 7.06 -1.22
CA PHE A 172 19.46 6.66 -0.27
C PHE A 172 19.96 6.90 1.17
N PHE A 173 19.07 7.33 2.04
CA PHE A 173 19.34 7.37 3.48
C PHE A 173 18.06 7.13 4.29
N VAL A 174 18.22 6.68 5.51
CA VAL A 174 17.14 6.55 6.49
C VAL A 174 17.53 7.33 7.74
N SER A 175 16.62 8.13 8.23
CA SER A 175 16.77 8.85 9.49
C SER A 175 15.69 8.40 10.47
N LEU A 176 16.10 8.04 11.69
CA LEU A 176 15.20 7.60 12.74
C LEU A 176 15.24 8.62 13.88
N GLY A 177 14.10 9.18 14.21
CA GLY A 177 13.95 10.14 15.30
C GLY A 177 13.31 9.49 16.53
N PHE A 178 13.96 9.66 17.68
CA PHE A 178 13.44 9.27 18.99
C PHE A 178 13.89 10.29 20.06
N ASN A 179 13.13 10.40 21.14
CA ASN A 179 13.36 11.47 22.13
C ASN A 179 14.66 11.29 22.92
N ASP A 180 15.00 10.06 23.25
CA ASP A 180 16.18 9.73 24.06
C ASP A 180 16.75 8.38 23.65
N PHE A 181 18.06 8.36 23.38
CA PHE A 181 18.76 7.15 22.95
C PHE A 181 18.73 6.04 24.01
N ASN A 182 18.90 6.39 25.29
CA ASN A 182 18.91 5.40 26.36
C ASN A 182 17.55 4.72 26.49
N THR A 183 16.47 5.48 26.36
CA THR A 183 15.11 4.96 26.34
C THR A 183 14.91 4.02 25.16
N PHE A 184 15.31 4.43 23.97
CA PHE A 184 15.26 3.59 22.78
C PHE A 184 16.07 2.30 22.96
N TYR A 185 17.32 2.40 23.43
CA TYR A 185 18.20 1.24 23.63
C TYR A 185 17.63 0.27 24.68
N SER A 186 17.13 0.79 25.80
CA SER A 186 16.48 -0.04 26.83
C SER A 186 15.21 -0.74 26.32
N ASN A 187 14.45 -0.09 25.44
CA ASN A 187 13.29 -0.70 24.80
C ASN A 187 13.71 -1.79 23.82
N LEU A 188 14.78 -1.54 23.05
CA LEU A 188 15.33 -2.52 22.12
C LEU A 188 15.83 -3.77 22.85
N GLU A 189 16.55 -3.63 23.98
CA GLU A 189 17.00 -4.77 24.80
C GLU A 189 15.84 -5.60 25.36
N LYS A 190 14.70 -4.99 25.64
CA LYS A 190 13.51 -5.71 26.14
C LYS A 190 12.75 -6.41 25.04
N THR A 191 12.92 -5.98 23.79
CA THR A 191 12.17 -6.52 22.65
C THR A 191 12.94 -7.53 21.81
N LEU A 192 14.22 -7.70 22.05
CA LEU A 192 15.10 -8.70 21.44
C LEU A 192 15.35 -9.87 22.42
#